data_a73449989748fa0887b59d3f1981f9ed
#
_entry.id   a73449989748fa0887b59d3f1981f9ed
#
_cell.length_a   1.000
_cell.length_b   1.000
_cell.length_c   1.000
_cell.angle_alpha   90.00
_cell.angle_beta   90.00
_cell.angle_gamma   90.00
#
_symmetry.space_group_name_H-M   'P 1'
#
loop_
_entity.id
_entity.type
_entity.pdbx_description
1 polymer ?
#
loop_
_entity_poly.entity_id
_entity_poly.type
_entity_poly.pdbx_seq_one_letter_code
_entity_poly.pdbx_strand_id
1 'polypeptide(L)'
;MPGSHRPLRSATLLAAALLAVALAGCGNSNDTSHTGNHGEGTHRPVTTSDADWTSVTDALGRTGKFGDSNTVYRIPLVRSDLQVVTVGVPIKPGLSLGGYVAFAKYDDATMVMGDLVVTEAELPKVTDALQSHGIEQTALHKHLLEQSPQVWWTHVHAIGDPAKLAAGINAALDATAIAPAAAPPAQQPPVDLDTAGIDAALGRKGNPDGGLYKFNLARQDTILD
;
A
#
# COMPACT_ATOMS: atom_id res chain seq x y z
N MET A 1 28.67 -7.25 -69.45
CA MET A 1 28.07 -6.96 -70.76
C MET A 1 26.63 -7.40 -70.75
N PRO A 2 25.79 -6.68 -71.47
CA PRO A 2 24.77 -5.79 -70.84
C PRO A 2 23.35 -6.27 -71.14
N GLY A 3 22.38 -5.70 -70.50
CA GLY A 3 20.98 -5.91 -70.88
C GLY A 3 20.04 -5.04 -70.06
N SER A 4 20.04 -3.79 -70.45
CA SER A 4 19.04 -2.79 -70.10
C SER A 4 17.66 -3.17 -70.68
N HIS A 5 16.58 -2.93 -69.94
CA HIS A 5 15.32 -2.37 -70.48
C HIS A 5 14.44 -1.80 -69.35
N ARG A 6 14.33 -0.51 -69.33
CA ARG A 6 13.14 0.29 -68.95
C ARG A 6 12.26 0.44 -70.22
N PRO A 7 11.01 0.97 -70.18
CA PRO A 7 10.14 1.45 -69.13
C PRO A 7 8.67 0.97 -69.29
N LEU A 8 7.73 1.33 -68.40
CA LEU A 8 6.54 2.11 -68.82
C LEU A 8 5.73 2.57 -67.59
N ARG A 9 5.43 3.85 -67.66
CA ARG A 9 4.55 4.60 -66.76
C ARG A 9 3.10 4.19 -67.00
N SER A 10 2.32 4.07 -65.93
CA SER A 10 0.87 4.28 -66.02
C SER A 10 0.43 4.99 -64.73
N ALA A 11 0.06 6.22 -64.95
CA ALA A 11 -0.64 7.06 -63.98
C ALA A 11 -2.09 6.61 -63.93
N THR A 12 -2.59 6.32 -62.76
CA THR A 12 -4.01 6.19 -62.52
C THR A 12 -4.42 7.10 -61.40
N LEU A 13 -5.14 8.12 -61.74
CA LEU A 13 -5.94 9.00 -60.89
C LEU A 13 -7.00 8.17 -60.21
N LEU A 14 -7.05 8.23 -58.88
CA LEU A 14 -8.27 7.77 -58.18
C LEU A 14 -8.74 8.83 -57.21
N ALA A 15 -9.99 9.14 -57.41
CA ALA A 15 -10.81 10.16 -56.80
C ALA A 15 -10.92 9.99 -55.29
N ALA A 16 -10.81 11.09 -54.60
CA ALA A 16 -11.17 11.24 -53.19
C ALA A 16 -12.71 11.17 -53.04
N ALA A 17 -13.19 10.13 -52.40
CA ALA A 17 -14.56 10.07 -51.91
C ALA A 17 -14.59 10.49 -50.47
N LEU A 18 -15.03 11.70 -50.19
CA LEU A 18 -15.36 12.22 -48.87
C LEU A 18 -16.66 11.54 -48.41
N LEU A 19 -16.54 10.63 -47.46
CA LEU A 19 -17.72 10.07 -46.74
C LEU A 19 -17.92 10.93 -45.48
N ALA A 20 -18.84 11.86 -45.51
CA ALA A 20 -19.32 12.59 -44.35
C ALA A 20 -20.26 11.65 -43.56
N VAL A 21 -19.79 11.08 -42.47
CA VAL A 21 -20.64 10.38 -41.49
C VAL A 21 -21.18 11.44 -40.52
N ALA A 22 -22.46 11.77 -40.70
CA ALA A 22 -23.20 12.55 -39.73
C ALA A 22 -23.46 11.67 -38.48
N LEU A 23 -22.74 11.88 -37.40
CA LEU A 23 -23.06 11.36 -36.09
C LEU A 23 -24.19 12.20 -35.49
N ALA A 24 -25.42 11.73 -35.65
CA ALA A 24 -26.53 12.16 -34.82
C ALA A 24 -26.41 11.39 -33.49
N GLY A 25 -25.62 11.91 -32.56
CA GLY A 25 -25.54 11.44 -31.20
C GLY A 25 -26.69 12.05 -30.40
N CYS A 26 -27.75 11.28 -30.14
CA CYS A 26 -28.62 11.54 -29.00
C CYS A 26 -27.86 11.23 -27.74
N GLY A 27 -27.14 12.19 -27.25
CA GLY A 27 -26.51 12.13 -25.93
C GLY A 27 -27.57 12.39 -24.87
N ASN A 28 -28.02 11.36 -24.21
CA ASN A 28 -28.60 11.46 -22.89
C ASN A 28 -27.46 11.34 -21.89
N SER A 29 -26.69 12.40 -21.76
CA SER A 29 -25.72 12.57 -20.69
C SER A 29 -26.51 12.87 -19.41
N ASN A 30 -26.87 11.80 -18.68
CA ASN A 30 -27.00 11.93 -17.25
C ASN A 30 -25.56 12.12 -16.73
N ASP A 31 -25.11 13.34 -16.85
CA ASP A 31 -23.97 13.86 -16.12
C ASP A 31 -24.40 13.96 -14.66
N THR A 32 -24.31 12.85 -13.93
CA THR A 32 -24.18 12.89 -12.49
C THR A 32 -22.79 13.46 -12.24
N SER A 33 -22.65 14.77 -12.42
CA SER A 33 -21.63 15.55 -11.77
C SER A 33 -21.74 15.20 -10.28
N HIS A 34 -20.85 14.32 -9.82
CA HIS A 34 -20.48 14.25 -8.43
C HIS A 34 -19.81 15.60 -8.10
N THR A 35 -20.62 16.64 -7.99
CA THR A 35 -20.31 17.77 -7.13
C THR A 35 -20.37 17.20 -5.72
N GLY A 36 -19.30 16.53 -5.32
CA GLY A 36 -19.02 16.31 -3.93
C GLY A 36 -19.00 17.70 -3.32
N ASN A 37 -20.07 18.01 -2.61
CA ASN A 37 -20.13 19.17 -1.76
C ASN A 37 -19.13 18.85 -0.63
N HIS A 38 -17.85 19.20 -0.86
CA HIS A 38 -16.85 19.24 0.19
C HIS A 38 -17.26 20.39 1.12
N GLY A 39 -18.27 20.11 1.95
CA GLY A 39 -18.53 20.94 3.11
C GLY A 39 -17.24 20.97 3.91
N GLU A 40 -16.76 22.14 4.26
CA GLU A 40 -15.60 22.44 5.10
C GLU A 40 -15.80 21.91 6.55
N GLY A 41 -16.19 20.66 6.71
CA GLY A 41 -16.07 19.90 7.94
C GLY A 41 -14.74 19.19 7.90
N THR A 42 -13.83 19.50 8.79
CA THR A 42 -12.63 18.68 9.00
C THR A 42 -13.09 17.28 9.38
N HIS A 43 -13.16 16.38 8.39
CA HIS A 43 -13.43 14.96 8.63
C HIS A 43 -12.30 14.42 9.49
N ARG A 44 -12.57 14.23 10.78
CA ARG A 44 -11.62 13.66 11.72
C ARG A 44 -12.08 12.26 12.11
N PRO A 45 -11.17 11.31 12.27
CA PRO A 45 -11.54 10.01 12.79
C PRO A 45 -12.06 10.14 14.21
N VAL A 46 -13.08 9.35 14.55
CA VAL A 46 -13.69 9.32 15.89
C VAL A 46 -12.90 8.42 16.82
N THR A 47 -12.94 8.70 18.12
CA THR A 47 -12.38 7.82 19.15
C THR A 47 -13.18 6.52 19.22
N THR A 48 -12.49 5.39 19.28
CA THR A 48 -13.06 4.05 19.25
C THR A 48 -12.60 3.21 20.44
N SER A 49 -13.25 2.06 20.62
CA SER A 49 -12.96 1.03 21.62
C SER A 49 -12.80 -0.34 20.95
N ASP A 50 -12.41 -1.36 21.70
CA ASP A 50 -12.29 -2.73 21.18
C ASP A 50 -13.61 -3.24 20.59
N ALA A 51 -14.76 -2.85 21.15
CA ALA A 51 -16.08 -3.23 20.64
C ALA A 51 -16.35 -2.76 19.21
N ASP A 52 -15.81 -1.61 18.81
CA ASP A 52 -15.94 -1.07 17.47
C ASP A 52 -15.19 -1.92 16.41
N TRP A 53 -14.18 -2.67 16.83
CA TRP A 53 -13.29 -3.43 15.94
C TRP A 53 -13.49 -4.94 16.00
N THR A 54 -14.50 -5.44 16.71
CA THR A 54 -14.80 -6.88 16.83
C THR A 54 -14.96 -7.52 15.46
N SER A 55 -15.72 -6.92 14.55
CA SER A 55 -15.91 -7.45 13.20
C SER A 55 -14.61 -7.49 12.36
N VAL A 56 -13.70 -6.54 12.61
CA VAL A 56 -12.39 -6.51 11.97
C VAL A 56 -11.48 -7.61 12.51
N THR A 57 -11.44 -7.77 13.84
CA THR A 57 -10.60 -8.81 14.47
C THR A 57 -11.08 -10.21 14.13
N ASP A 58 -12.41 -10.42 14.07
CA ASP A 58 -12.99 -11.70 13.68
C ASP A 58 -12.68 -12.04 12.22
N ALA A 59 -12.82 -11.08 11.30
CA ALA A 59 -12.54 -11.30 9.90
C ALA A 59 -11.06 -11.53 9.59
N LEU A 60 -10.15 -10.88 10.32
CA LEU A 60 -8.70 -11.02 10.14
C LEU A 60 -8.09 -12.14 10.98
N GLY A 61 -8.77 -12.63 12.02
CA GLY A 61 -8.20 -13.56 12.99
C GLY A 61 -7.01 -12.96 13.75
N ARG A 62 -6.94 -11.63 13.87
CA ARG A 62 -5.80 -10.88 14.42
C ARG A 62 -6.28 -9.69 15.23
N THR A 63 -5.59 -9.41 16.34
CA THR A 63 -5.87 -8.25 17.18
C THR A 63 -4.90 -7.11 16.88
N GLY A 64 -5.39 -5.87 16.98
CA GLY A 64 -4.60 -4.67 16.82
C GLY A 64 -4.27 -3.99 18.14
N LYS A 65 -3.72 -2.80 18.01
CA LYS A 65 -3.45 -1.86 19.11
C LYS A 65 -3.95 -0.49 18.72
N PHE A 66 -4.41 0.25 19.71
CA PHE A 66 -4.80 1.65 19.52
C PHE A 66 -3.57 2.56 19.45
N GLY A 67 -3.69 3.58 18.61
CA GLY A 67 -2.80 4.71 18.49
C GLY A 67 -3.58 6.01 18.36
N ASP A 68 -2.88 7.14 18.40
CA ASP A 68 -3.44 8.47 18.16
C ASP A 68 -4.72 8.76 18.96
N SER A 69 -4.64 8.63 20.28
CA SER A 69 -5.77 8.83 21.19
C SER A 69 -6.99 7.95 20.88
N ASN A 70 -6.75 6.69 20.49
CA ASN A 70 -7.74 5.68 20.12
C ASN A 70 -8.56 6.01 18.86
N THR A 71 -8.04 6.86 17.99
CA THR A 71 -8.66 7.14 16.68
C THR A 71 -8.18 6.20 15.57
N VAL A 72 -7.08 5.47 15.81
CA VAL A 72 -6.51 4.51 14.86
C VAL A 72 -6.37 3.14 15.54
N TYR A 73 -6.87 2.10 14.88
CA TYR A 73 -6.68 0.70 15.28
C TYR A 73 -5.74 0.02 14.30
N ARG A 74 -4.52 -0.34 14.75
CA ARG A 74 -3.44 -0.83 13.91
C ARG A 74 -3.12 -2.28 14.20
N ILE A 75 -3.11 -3.12 13.16
CA ILE A 75 -2.80 -4.55 13.21
C ILE A 75 -1.44 -4.77 12.53
N PRO A 76 -0.44 -5.29 13.22
CA PRO A 76 0.88 -5.55 12.63
C PRO A 76 0.86 -6.79 11.73
N LEU A 77 1.61 -6.70 10.62
CA LEU A 77 1.75 -7.74 9.59
C LEU A 77 3.24 -7.97 9.29
N VAL A 78 3.96 -8.53 10.24
CA VAL A 78 5.42 -8.68 10.16
C VAL A 78 5.79 -9.97 9.42
N ARG A 79 6.71 -9.89 8.47
CA ARG A 79 7.29 -11.03 7.74
C ARG A 79 8.42 -11.67 8.55
N SER A 80 8.07 -12.37 9.62
CA SER A 80 9.03 -13.15 10.41
C SER A 80 9.45 -14.46 9.75
N ASP A 81 8.75 -14.87 8.70
CA ASP A 81 9.02 -16.06 7.87
C ASP A 81 10.16 -15.85 6.86
N LEU A 82 10.47 -14.60 6.52
CA LEU A 82 11.49 -14.26 5.52
C LEU A 82 12.87 -14.04 6.14
N GLN A 83 13.88 -14.57 5.46
CA GLN A 83 15.28 -14.26 5.73
C GLN A 83 15.84 -13.44 4.57
N VAL A 84 15.70 -12.13 4.66
CA VAL A 84 16.14 -11.22 3.61
C VAL A 84 17.57 -10.77 3.87
N VAL A 85 18.37 -10.78 2.82
CA VAL A 85 19.74 -10.26 2.81
C VAL A 85 19.83 -9.14 1.77
N THR A 86 20.44 -8.01 2.11
CA THR A 86 20.74 -6.94 1.18
C THR A 86 22.23 -6.62 1.25
N VAL A 87 22.90 -6.60 0.09
CA VAL A 87 24.35 -6.34 0.00
C VAL A 87 25.17 -7.16 1.01
N GLY A 88 24.80 -8.44 1.21
CA GLY A 88 25.47 -9.34 2.16
C GLY A 88 25.07 -9.14 3.64
N VAL A 89 24.17 -8.20 3.96
CA VAL A 89 23.72 -7.92 5.33
C VAL A 89 22.35 -8.56 5.58
N PRO A 90 22.21 -9.47 6.58
CA PRO A 90 20.92 -10.00 7.00
C PRO A 90 20.04 -8.89 7.59
N ILE A 91 18.77 -8.86 7.17
CA ILE A 91 17.81 -7.83 7.57
C ILE A 91 16.94 -8.38 8.70
N LYS A 92 16.95 -7.69 9.84
CA LYS A 92 16.01 -7.96 10.93
C LYS A 92 14.59 -7.59 10.48
N PRO A 93 13.56 -8.43 10.78
CA PRO A 93 12.18 -8.15 10.36
C PRO A 93 11.69 -6.75 10.72
N GLY A 94 12.02 -6.24 11.90
CA GLY A 94 11.64 -4.91 12.35
C GLY A 94 12.28 -3.75 11.59
N LEU A 95 13.37 -3.98 10.82
CA LEU A 95 14.04 -2.93 10.05
C LEU A 95 13.20 -2.53 8.83
N SER A 96 12.80 -3.51 8.03
CA SER A 96 12.15 -3.23 6.75
C SER A 96 11.10 -4.28 6.34
N LEU A 97 10.86 -5.32 7.13
CA LEU A 97 9.92 -6.39 6.80
C LEU A 97 8.63 -6.30 7.65
N GLY A 98 8.39 -5.17 8.28
CA GLY A 98 7.21 -4.91 9.09
C GLY A 98 6.13 -4.21 8.27
N GLY A 99 5.07 -4.95 7.90
CA GLY A 99 3.84 -4.40 7.37
C GLY A 99 2.82 -4.10 8.46
N TYR A 100 1.71 -3.51 8.08
CA TYR A 100 0.55 -3.29 8.94
C TYR A 100 -0.69 -2.94 8.11
N VAL A 101 -1.85 -3.07 8.74
CA VAL A 101 -3.07 -2.37 8.31
C VAL A 101 -3.60 -1.55 9.48
N ALA A 102 -4.10 -0.37 9.18
CA ALA A 102 -4.65 0.56 10.15
C ALA A 102 -6.06 0.95 9.73
N PHE A 103 -6.99 0.89 10.68
CA PHE A 103 -8.38 1.25 10.49
C PHE A 103 -8.67 2.53 11.27
N ALA A 104 -9.37 3.46 10.65
CA ALA A 104 -9.87 4.68 11.26
C ALA A 104 -11.36 4.82 10.96
N LYS A 105 -12.16 5.02 12.00
CA LYS A 105 -13.62 5.19 11.89
C LYS A 105 -13.96 6.66 11.77
N TYR A 106 -14.80 6.98 10.83
CA TYR A 106 -15.43 8.28 10.64
C TYR A 106 -16.93 8.17 10.90
N ASP A 107 -17.66 9.26 10.86
CA ASP A 107 -19.08 9.27 11.18
C ASP A 107 -19.91 8.37 10.26
N ASP A 108 -19.52 8.25 9.00
CA ASP A 108 -20.27 7.58 7.93
C ASP A 108 -19.54 6.37 7.31
N ALA A 109 -18.26 6.18 7.60
CA ALA A 109 -17.47 5.12 6.99
C ALA A 109 -16.25 4.74 7.83
N THR A 110 -15.62 3.62 7.46
CA THR A 110 -14.29 3.24 7.95
C THR A 110 -13.30 3.32 6.82
N MET A 111 -12.15 3.92 7.08
CA MET A 111 -11.00 3.89 6.19
C MET A 111 -10.04 2.78 6.64
N VAL A 112 -9.49 2.04 5.69
CA VAL A 112 -8.31 1.20 5.89
C VAL A 112 -7.18 1.73 5.04
N MET A 113 -6.00 1.79 5.64
CA MET A 113 -4.74 1.98 4.93
C MET A 113 -3.68 1.07 5.52
N GLY A 114 -2.63 0.80 4.76
CA GLY A 114 -1.60 -0.08 5.24
C GLY A 114 -0.46 -0.27 4.27
N ASP A 115 0.44 -1.14 4.70
CA ASP A 115 1.63 -1.50 3.96
C ASP A 115 1.87 -3.01 4.12
N LEU A 116 1.78 -3.76 3.03
CA LEU A 116 2.02 -5.19 3.00
C LEU A 116 3.40 -5.46 2.41
N VAL A 117 4.16 -6.32 3.07
CA VAL A 117 5.44 -6.82 2.53
C VAL A 117 5.19 -8.17 1.88
N VAL A 118 5.39 -8.25 0.58
CA VAL A 118 5.10 -9.44 -0.22
C VAL A 118 6.33 -9.87 -1.03
N THR A 119 6.51 -11.17 -1.22
CA THR A 119 7.52 -11.66 -2.15
C THR A 119 7.07 -11.42 -3.59
N GLU A 120 8.01 -11.42 -4.52
CA GLU A 120 7.69 -11.29 -5.95
C GLU A 120 6.73 -12.40 -6.43
N ALA A 121 6.82 -13.60 -5.86
CA ALA A 121 5.93 -14.71 -6.20
C ALA A 121 4.50 -14.56 -5.62
N GLU A 122 4.34 -13.87 -4.50
CA GLU A 122 3.04 -13.62 -3.86
C GLU A 122 2.31 -12.42 -4.52
N LEU A 123 3.06 -11.45 -5.01
CA LEU A 123 2.54 -10.16 -5.47
C LEU A 123 1.34 -10.26 -6.44
N PRO A 124 1.33 -11.10 -7.50
CA PRO A 124 0.18 -11.18 -8.40
C PRO A 124 -1.10 -11.61 -7.68
N LYS A 125 -1.02 -12.63 -6.81
CA LYS A 125 -2.19 -13.15 -6.09
C LYS A 125 -2.70 -12.16 -5.05
N VAL A 126 -1.80 -11.46 -4.36
CA VAL A 126 -2.15 -10.38 -3.42
C VAL A 126 -2.86 -9.24 -4.16
N THR A 127 -2.34 -8.85 -5.33
CA THR A 127 -2.96 -7.82 -6.17
C THR A 127 -4.37 -8.23 -6.60
N ASP A 128 -4.55 -9.45 -7.12
CA ASP A 128 -5.86 -9.96 -7.53
C ASP A 128 -6.86 -9.97 -6.35
N ALA A 129 -6.40 -10.41 -5.16
CA ALA A 129 -7.23 -10.45 -3.96
C ALA A 129 -7.66 -9.04 -3.51
N LEU A 130 -6.75 -8.08 -3.45
CA LEU A 130 -7.05 -6.70 -3.08
C LEU A 130 -8.06 -6.07 -4.05
N GLN A 131 -7.80 -6.16 -5.35
CA GLN A 131 -8.63 -5.56 -6.39
C GLN A 131 -10.02 -6.18 -6.44
N SER A 132 -10.16 -7.51 -6.27
CA SER A 132 -11.46 -8.18 -6.24
C SER A 132 -12.34 -7.77 -5.06
N HIS A 133 -11.75 -7.18 -4.02
CA HIS A 133 -12.45 -6.64 -2.84
C HIS A 133 -12.54 -5.11 -2.84
N GLY A 134 -12.16 -4.45 -3.95
CA GLY A 134 -12.22 -3.00 -4.07
C GLY A 134 -11.19 -2.26 -3.20
N ILE A 135 -10.08 -2.92 -2.84
CA ILE A 135 -8.98 -2.30 -2.11
C ILE A 135 -7.92 -1.83 -3.11
N GLU A 136 -7.64 -0.55 -3.09
CA GLU A 136 -6.67 0.07 -3.98
C GLU A 136 -5.23 -0.18 -3.51
N GLN A 137 -4.34 -0.41 -4.47
CA GLN A 137 -2.90 -0.35 -4.25
C GLN A 137 -2.40 1.03 -4.66
N THR A 138 -2.07 1.86 -3.68
CA THR A 138 -1.67 3.26 -3.91
C THR A 138 -0.20 3.42 -4.23
N ALA A 139 0.63 2.44 -3.87
CA ALA A 139 2.04 2.40 -4.25
C ALA A 139 2.56 0.95 -4.26
N LEU A 140 3.57 0.71 -5.08
CA LEU A 140 4.35 -0.53 -5.12
C LEU A 140 5.82 -0.16 -5.30
N HIS A 141 6.68 -0.53 -4.34
CA HIS A 141 8.09 -0.15 -4.37
C HIS A 141 8.97 -1.11 -3.56
N LYS A 142 10.27 -0.87 -3.60
CA LYS A 142 11.28 -1.57 -2.79
C LYS A 142 11.89 -0.61 -1.77
N HIS A 143 12.13 -1.09 -0.55
CA HIS A 143 12.87 -0.36 0.48
C HIS A 143 14.37 -0.67 0.45
N LEU A 144 14.74 -1.85 -0.05
CA LEU A 144 16.10 -2.35 -0.03
C LEU A 144 16.64 -2.53 -1.44
N LEU A 145 17.92 -2.32 -1.61
CA LEU A 145 18.65 -2.57 -2.85
C LEU A 145 19.28 -3.96 -2.81
N GLU A 146 19.44 -4.58 -3.99
CA GLU A 146 20.14 -5.87 -4.15
C GLU A 146 19.73 -6.93 -3.14
N GLN A 147 18.43 -6.98 -2.85
CA GLN A 147 17.87 -7.88 -1.85
C GLN A 147 17.59 -9.28 -2.39
N SER A 148 17.74 -10.28 -1.54
CA SER A 148 17.36 -11.67 -1.79
C SER A 148 16.71 -12.29 -0.54
N PRO A 149 15.53 -12.96 -0.65
CA PRO A 149 14.67 -13.01 -1.84
C PRO A 149 14.13 -11.62 -2.24
N GLN A 150 13.58 -11.51 -3.45
CA GLN A 150 12.94 -10.27 -3.90
C GLN A 150 11.64 -10.05 -3.14
N VAL A 151 11.55 -8.91 -2.47
CA VAL A 151 10.34 -8.47 -1.73
C VAL A 151 9.91 -7.08 -2.19
N TRP A 152 8.61 -6.83 -2.09
CA TRP A 152 7.96 -5.58 -2.48
C TRP A 152 7.12 -5.06 -1.33
N TRP A 153 6.99 -3.77 -1.24
CA TRP A 153 6.06 -3.07 -0.34
C TRP A 153 4.91 -2.53 -1.17
N THR A 154 3.70 -2.94 -0.81
CA THR A 154 2.49 -2.45 -1.47
C THR A 154 1.63 -1.73 -0.46
N HIS A 155 1.42 -0.44 -0.70
CA HIS A 155 0.50 0.37 0.08
C HIS A 155 -0.92 0.11 -0.35
N VAL A 156 -1.83 0.03 0.61
CA VAL A 156 -3.25 -0.23 0.37
C VAL A 156 -4.10 0.87 0.96
N HIS A 157 -5.23 1.16 0.31
CA HIS A 157 -6.22 2.11 0.76
C HIS A 157 -7.62 1.70 0.32
N ALA A 158 -8.61 1.84 1.20
CA ALA A 158 -10.03 1.74 0.86
C ALA A 158 -10.88 2.41 1.93
N ILE A 159 -12.11 2.77 1.54
CA ILE A 159 -13.14 3.31 2.43
C ILE A 159 -14.40 2.45 2.28
N GLY A 160 -15.02 2.05 3.40
CA GLY A 160 -16.22 1.23 3.36
C GLY A 160 -16.62 0.60 4.68
N ASP A 161 -17.35 -0.52 4.59
CA ASP A 161 -17.74 -1.33 5.73
C ASP A 161 -16.53 -2.02 6.36
N PRO A 162 -16.29 -1.91 7.68
CA PRO A 162 -15.08 -2.43 8.32
C PRO A 162 -14.90 -3.94 8.19
N ALA A 163 -15.99 -4.72 8.25
CA ALA A 163 -15.90 -6.17 8.12
C ALA A 163 -15.54 -6.59 6.68
N LYS A 164 -16.10 -5.90 5.68
CA LYS A 164 -15.77 -6.14 4.26
C LYS A 164 -14.33 -5.76 3.93
N LEU A 165 -13.87 -4.63 4.44
CA LEU A 165 -12.48 -4.19 4.30
C LEU A 165 -11.53 -5.21 4.93
N ALA A 166 -11.82 -5.66 6.15
CA ALA A 166 -11.04 -6.68 6.83
C ALA A 166 -11.03 -8.02 6.09
N ALA A 167 -12.18 -8.46 5.55
CA ALA A 167 -12.25 -9.67 4.74
C ALA A 167 -11.40 -9.58 3.46
N GLY A 168 -11.40 -8.42 2.80
CA GLY A 168 -10.56 -8.19 1.62
C GLY A 168 -9.06 -8.21 1.94
N ILE A 169 -8.67 -7.60 3.06
CA ILE A 169 -7.29 -7.71 3.56
C ILE A 169 -6.94 -9.16 3.89
N ASN A 170 -7.86 -9.90 4.56
CA ASN A 170 -7.60 -11.30 4.87
C ASN A 170 -7.41 -12.16 3.63
N ALA A 171 -8.21 -11.95 2.59
CA ALA A 171 -8.05 -12.64 1.31
C ALA A 171 -6.67 -12.38 0.67
N ALA A 172 -6.14 -11.16 0.81
CA ALA A 172 -4.77 -10.85 0.39
C ALA A 172 -3.73 -11.54 1.26
N LEU A 173 -3.94 -11.61 2.59
CA LEU A 173 -3.04 -12.30 3.51
C LEU A 173 -3.01 -13.82 3.27
N ASP A 174 -4.12 -14.44 2.88
CA ASP A 174 -4.20 -15.87 2.54
C ASP A 174 -3.34 -16.23 1.32
N ALA A 175 -2.96 -15.25 0.51
CA ALA A 175 -2.01 -15.41 -0.60
C ALA A 175 -0.54 -15.29 -0.16
N THR A 176 -0.27 -15.09 1.12
CA THR A 176 1.07 -14.88 1.71
C THR A 176 1.35 -15.86 2.84
N ALA A 177 2.60 -15.89 3.31
CA ALA A 177 2.98 -16.60 4.52
C ALA A 177 3.03 -15.69 5.78
N ILE A 178 2.34 -14.55 5.77
CA ILE A 178 2.29 -13.64 6.91
C ILE A 178 1.49 -14.27 8.05
N ALA A 179 2.17 -14.78 9.05
CA ALA A 179 1.54 -15.36 10.24
C ALA A 179 0.91 -14.28 11.15
N PRO A 180 -0.07 -14.65 12.01
CA PRO A 180 -0.49 -13.78 13.11
C PRO A 180 0.72 -13.34 13.96
N ALA A 181 0.68 -12.11 14.47
CA ALA A 181 1.79 -11.58 15.26
C ALA A 181 2.03 -12.46 16.50
N ALA A 182 3.28 -12.92 16.66
CA ALA A 182 3.71 -13.60 17.87
C ALA A 182 3.70 -12.63 19.06
N ALA A 183 3.56 -13.18 20.27
CA ALA A 183 3.75 -12.37 21.47
C ALA A 183 5.16 -11.75 21.45
N PRO A 184 5.30 -10.49 21.90
CA PRO A 184 6.62 -9.85 22.01
C PRO A 184 7.55 -10.71 22.88
N PRO A 185 8.83 -10.82 22.52
CA PRO A 185 9.79 -11.56 23.35
C PRO A 185 9.87 -10.91 24.74
N ALA A 186 10.05 -11.74 25.78
CA ALA A 186 10.15 -11.28 27.17
C ALA A 186 11.30 -10.27 27.37
N GLN A 187 12.35 -10.40 26.57
CA GLN A 187 13.47 -9.45 26.54
C GLN A 187 13.72 -9.01 25.10
N GLN A 188 13.85 -7.70 24.92
CA GLN A 188 14.22 -7.15 23.63
C GLN A 188 15.69 -7.50 23.30
N PRO A 189 16.00 -7.89 22.06
CA PRO A 189 17.39 -8.05 21.63
C PRO A 189 18.19 -6.76 21.85
N PRO A 190 19.46 -6.85 22.29
CA PRO A 190 20.28 -5.66 22.43
C PRO A 190 20.53 -4.98 21.08
N VAL A 191 20.71 -3.68 21.13
CA VAL A 191 21.18 -2.89 19.98
C VAL A 191 22.71 -3.00 19.93
N ASP A 192 23.21 -3.61 18.86
CA ASP A 192 24.65 -3.78 18.62
C ASP A 192 25.18 -2.61 17.74
N LEU A 193 25.12 -1.40 18.29
CA LEU A 193 25.55 -0.16 17.65
C LEU A 193 26.09 0.80 18.70
N ASP A 194 26.99 1.70 18.32
CA ASP A 194 27.37 2.87 19.14
C ASP A 194 26.22 3.91 19.15
N THR A 195 25.20 3.64 19.98
CA THR A 195 24.03 4.50 20.09
C THR A 195 24.37 5.89 20.59
N ALA A 196 25.40 6.03 21.46
CA ALA A 196 25.83 7.33 21.95
C ALA A 196 26.47 8.20 20.86
N GLY A 197 27.31 7.59 20.02
CA GLY A 197 27.89 8.29 18.87
C GLY A 197 26.83 8.70 17.83
N ILE A 198 25.83 7.83 17.58
CA ILE A 198 24.71 8.14 16.68
C ILE A 198 23.87 9.29 17.25
N ASP A 199 23.53 9.26 18.54
CA ASP A 199 22.77 10.32 19.20
C ASP A 199 23.49 11.67 19.11
N ALA A 200 24.80 11.67 19.38
CA ALA A 200 25.62 12.86 19.29
C ALA A 200 25.65 13.43 17.86
N ALA A 201 25.82 12.57 16.87
CA ALA A 201 25.86 12.97 15.46
C ALA A 201 24.52 13.54 14.96
N LEU A 202 23.38 12.97 15.40
CA LEU A 202 22.04 13.41 14.99
C LEU A 202 21.45 14.51 15.88
N GLY A 203 22.09 14.83 17.04
CA GLY A 203 21.60 15.82 17.98
C GLY A 203 20.27 15.43 18.65
N ARG A 204 19.93 14.13 18.70
CA ARG A 204 18.69 13.60 19.29
C ARG A 204 18.86 12.14 19.70
N LYS A 205 18.02 11.70 20.62
CA LYS A 205 18.02 10.30 21.08
C LYS A 205 17.12 9.44 20.21
N GLY A 206 17.62 8.25 19.84
CA GLY A 206 16.82 7.20 19.28
C GLY A 206 16.18 6.31 20.34
N ASN A 207 15.35 5.37 19.90
CA ASN A 207 14.67 4.38 20.74
C ASN A 207 15.09 2.97 20.34
N PRO A 208 15.56 2.13 21.27
CA PRO A 208 15.79 0.71 21.03
C PRO A 208 14.45 -0.01 20.74
N ASP A 209 14.41 -0.82 19.70
CA ASP A 209 13.25 -1.61 19.36
C ASP A 209 13.65 -2.86 18.57
N GLY A 210 13.54 -4.04 19.18
CA GLY A 210 13.83 -5.32 18.53
C GLY A 210 15.26 -5.47 18.02
N GLY A 211 16.25 -4.87 18.72
CA GLY A 211 17.65 -4.85 18.30
C GLY A 211 17.95 -3.84 17.19
N LEU A 212 17.01 -2.94 16.92
CA LEU A 212 17.17 -1.78 16.06
C LEU A 212 17.28 -0.53 16.91
N TYR A 213 17.79 0.56 16.31
CA TYR A 213 17.79 1.88 16.90
C TYR A 213 17.04 2.84 16.00
N LYS A 214 15.86 3.30 16.45
CA LYS A 214 14.88 4.04 15.64
C LYS A 214 14.82 5.52 16.02
N PHE A 215 14.72 6.38 15.02
CA PHE A 215 14.50 7.81 15.17
C PHE A 215 13.19 8.19 14.47
N ASN A 216 12.33 8.90 15.20
CA ASN A 216 11.09 9.46 14.64
C ASN A 216 11.33 10.95 14.36
N LEU A 217 11.15 11.35 13.10
CA LEU A 217 11.37 12.71 12.60
C LEU A 217 10.04 13.26 12.09
N ALA A 218 9.24 13.80 13.02
CA ALA A 218 7.97 14.42 12.64
C ALA A 218 8.21 15.73 11.89
N ARG A 219 7.48 15.97 10.83
CA ARG A 219 7.41 17.26 10.15
C ARG A 219 6.64 18.25 11.03
N GLN A 220 7.08 19.51 11.02
CA GLN A 220 6.47 20.59 11.80
C GLN A 220 5.57 21.49 10.94
N ASP A 221 5.65 21.35 9.62
CA ASP A 221 4.87 22.14 8.68
C ASP A 221 3.44 21.59 8.55
N THR A 222 2.49 22.50 8.29
CA THR A 222 1.12 22.14 7.96
C THR A 222 1.05 21.83 6.46
N ILE A 223 0.51 20.66 6.14
CA ILE A 223 0.18 20.29 4.76
C ILE A 223 -1.28 20.71 4.55
N LEU A 224 -1.52 21.51 3.53
CA LEU A 224 -2.87 21.89 3.07
C LEU A 224 -3.18 21.06 1.82
N ASP A 225 -4.34 20.40 1.81
CA ASP A 225 -4.89 19.69 0.66
C ASP A 225 -5.66 20.64 -0.25
#